data_77c6e9af4baa7c8b1ed140ca3bffe022
#
_entry.id   77c6e9af4baa7c8b1ed140ca3bffe022
#
_cell.length_a   1.000
_cell.length_b   1.000
_cell.length_c   1.000
_cell.angle_alpha   90.00
_cell.angle_beta   90.00
_cell.angle_gamma   90.00
#
_symmetry.space_group_name_H-M   'P 1'
#
loop_
_entity.id
_entity.type
_entity.pdbx_description
1 polymer ?
#
loop_
_entity_poly.entity_id
_entity_poly.type
_entity_poly.pdbx_seq_one_letter_code
_entity_poly.pdbx_strand_id
1 'polypeptide(L)'
;MNKLISISMATALAAFVVACSSDKELPEYAAGLSVVKAQTAFGVLGGTQEVTLAAQPAQAYAQDAWLSVATKAETIALTAETNTSAQTRNTLLVIKNQQGDSIMLNVQQEGVAFGLPVGEDIYTGDEAFSKSFTTPANVPVAYQGTESWITVEDKGGAINVKLAANATGKPRVGWVTAKAVGLTDSLKVVQAALADVEGEYTQTALMRLPNRELEEKTTDVRIVATGANTANFIVEGKYSWEVAFTPGKGFTMNNGKIVGKNEVKPGVYEYLITVIVADDFRKGHETAINGTKESVLLTFDDKGNLVFKEAQKIASEQTFSSYGWNRFSDSKPVMGAFRGIGEVFVKPKLTRKP
;
A
#
# COMPACT_ATOMS: atom_id res chain seq x y z
N MET A 1 2.92 4.67 9.11
CA MET A 1 2.84 3.30 8.53
C MET A 1 3.96 3.17 7.51
N ASN A 2 5.01 2.43 7.86
CA ASN A 2 6.14 2.21 6.96
C ASN A 2 5.72 1.19 5.90
N LYS A 3 5.56 1.64 4.65
CA LYS A 3 5.42 0.74 3.51
C LYS A 3 6.74 0.01 3.33
N LEU A 4 6.74 -1.30 3.55
CA LEU A 4 7.82 -2.16 3.09
C LEU A 4 7.87 -2.07 1.57
N ILE A 5 9.01 -1.66 1.06
CA ILE A 5 9.26 -1.58 -0.38
C ILE A 5 9.39 -3.02 -0.89
N SER A 6 8.42 -3.45 -1.69
CA SER A 6 8.50 -4.72 -2.42
C SER A 6 9.62 -4.61 -3.46
N ILE A 7 10.76 -5.18 -3.15
CA ILE A 7 11.84 -5.35 -4.14
C ILE A 7 11.47 -6.59 -4.96
N SER A 8 11.16 -6.38 -6.23
CA SER A 8 11.03 -7.46 -7.21
C SER A 8 12.35 -8.21 -7.31
N MET A 9 12.45 -9.35 -6.65
CA MET A 9 13.64 -10.18 -6.68
C MET A 9 13.57 -11.08 -7.92
N ALA A 10 14.21 -10.64 -9.01
CA ALA A 10 14.58 -11.52 -10.10
C ALA A 10 15.60 -12.52 -9.53
N THR A 11 15.20 -13.78 -9.41
CA THR A 11 16.07 -14.89 -9.02
C THR A 11 17.09 -15.13 -10.12
N ALA A 12 18.26 -14.51 -10.01
CA ALA A 12 19.44 -14.92 -10.73
C ALA A 12 20.15 -15.97 -9.86
N LEU A 13 19.84 -17.24 -10.10
CA LEU A 13 20.62 -18.38 -9.61
C LEU A 13 21.92 -18.42 -10.43
N ALA A 14 22.90 -17.60 -10.05
CA ALA A 14 24.24 -17.66 -10.59
C ALA A 14 25.00 -18.77 -9.86
N ALA A 15 24.97 -19.97 -10.42
CA ALA A 15 25.97 -20.99 -10.09
C ALA A 15 27.31 -20.47 -10.59
N PHE A 16 28.13 -19.92 -9.71
CA PHE A 16 29.54 -19.68 -10.01
C PHE A 16 30.28 -21.03 -10.03
N VAL A 17 30.29 -21.64 -11.21
CA VAL A 17 31.32 -22.63 -11.52
C VAL A 17 32.57 -21.83 -11.92
N VAL A 18 33.45 -21.61 -11.00
CA VAL A 18 34.79 -21.14 -11.33
C VAL A 18 35.57 -22.34 -11.85
N ALA A 19 35.52 -22.55 -13.16
CA ALA A 19 36.53 -23.37 -13.84
C ALA A 19 37.73 -22.50 -14.11
N CYS A 20 38.68 -22.48 -13.19
CA CYS A 20 40.04 -22.02 -13.49
C CYS A 20 40.85 -23.21 -13.98
N SER A 21 40.97 -23.33 -15.31
CA SER A 21 42.04 -24.09 -15.94
C SER A 21 43.18 -23.13 -16.24
N SER A 22 44.16 -23.07 -15.37
CA SER A 22 45.55 -22.71 -15.70
C SER A 22 46.47 -23.30 -14.64
N ASP A 23 47.31 -24.22 -15.07
CA ASP A 23 48.43 -24.77 -14.32
C ASP A 23 49.36 -23.64 -13.89
N LYS A 24 49.04 -23.00 -12.76
CA LYS A 24 50.01 -22.32 -11.91
C LYS A 24 49.91 -23.03 -10.58
N GLU A 25 51.09 -23.63 -10.18
CA GLU A 25 51.25 -24.12 -8.83
C GLU A 25 50.71 -23.04 -7.87
N LEU A 26 49.56 -23.37 -7.27
CA LEU A 26 49.01 -22.56 -6.18
C LEU A 26 50.11 -22.58 -5.11
N PRO A 27 50.46 -21.45 -4.51
CA PRO A 27 51.40 -21.45 -3.40
C PRO A 27 50.93 -22.48 -2.38
N GLU A 28 51.84 -23.25 -1.82
CA GLU A 28 51.66 -24.28 -0.81
C GLU A 28 51.11 -23.64 0.48
N TYR A 29 49.90 -23.07 0.39
CA TYR A 29 49.23 -22.39 1.49
C TYR A 29 48.47 -23.41 2.32
N ALA A 30 48.90 -23.54 3.56
CA ALA A 30 48.22 -24.23 4.64
C ALA A 30 48.12 -25.75 4.47
N ALA A 31 49.22 -26.46 4.55
CA ALA A 31 49.23 -27.91 4.77
C ALA A 31 48.26 -28.27 5.92
N GLY A 32 47.13 -28.97 5.58
CA GLY A 32 46.12 -29.38 6.55
C GLY A 32 44.85 -28.59 6.61
N LEU A 33 44.72 -27.40 5.98
CA LEU A 33 43.48 -26.65 5.92
C LEU A 33 42.64 -26.86 4.63
N SER A 34 42.86 -27.96 3.93
CA SER A 34 42.08 -28.29 2.73
C SER A 34 40.63 -28.59 3.10
N VAL A 35 39.69 -27.87 2.46
CA VAL A 35 38.26 -28.07 2.64
C VAL A 35 37.82 -29.25 1.77
N VAL A 36 37.33 -30.31 2.39
CA VAL A 36 36.79 -31.48 1.69
C VAL A 36 35.33 -31.27 1.28
N LYS A 37 34.53 -30.66 2.18
CA LYS A 37 33.14 -30.35 1.94
C LYS A 37 32.78 -29.09 2.73
N ALA A 38 32.01 -28.19 2.15
CA ALA A 38 31.47 -27.04 2.85
C ALA A 38 29.98 -26.85 2.53
N GLN A 39 29.17 -26.74 3.57
CA GLN A 39 27.80 -26.30 3.53
C GLN A 39 27.74 -24.98 4.32
N THR A 40 27.69 -23.86 3.61
CA THR A 40 27.79 -22.51 4.19
C THR A 40 26.60 -21.63 3.86
N ALA A 41 25.55 -22.19 3.23
CA ALA A 41 24.32 -21.49 2.91
C ALA A 41 23.19 -21.97 3.82
N PHE A 42 22.54 -21.02 4.49
CA PHE A 42 21.41 -21.26 5.35
C PHE A 42 20.14 -20.64 4.76
N GLY A 43 19.03 -21.34 4.87
CA GLY A 43 17.72 -20.73 4.72
C GLY A 43 17.35 -19.85 5.91
N VAL A 44 16.24 -19.13 5.80
CA VAL A 44 15.78 -18.17 6.82
C VAL A 44 15.73 -18.74 8.23
N LEU A 45 15.22 -19.97 8.39
CA LEU A 45 15.02 -20.58 9.71
C LEU A 45 16.31 -21.02 10.38
N GLY A 46 17.46 -20.92 9.68
CA GLY A 46 18.75 -21.35 10.21
C GLY A 46 18.87 -22.86 10.27
N GLY A 47 19.37 -23.37 11.42
CA GLY A 47 19.64 -24.77 11.63
C GLY A 47 21.14 -25.08 11.64
N THR A 48 21.53 -26.34 11.41
CA THR A 48 22.91 -26.77 11.46
C THR A 48 23.40 -27.23 10.09
N GLN A 49 24.60 -26.79 9.71
CA GLN A 49 25.33 -27.15 8.51
C GLN A 49 26.76 -27.59 8.91
N GLU A 50 27.49 -28.24 8.01
CA GLU A 50 28.83 -28.78 8.32
C GLU A 50 29.86 -28.36 7.29
N VAL A 51 31.08 -28.12 7.78
CA VAL A 51 32.29 -27.99 6.99
C VAL A 51 33.25 -29.11 7.41
N THR A 52 33.72 -29.89 6.45
CA THR A 52 34.68 -30.98 6.67
C THR A 52 36.04 -30.59 6.08
N LEU A 53 37.08 -30.73 6.86
CA LEU A 53 38.49 -30.48 6.48
C LEU A 53 39.22 -31.78 6.29
N ALA A 54 40.37 -31.73 5.61
CA ALA A 54 41.28 -32.87 5.47
C ALA A 54 42.05 -33.21 6.77
N ALA A 55 42.15 -32.25 7.70
CA ALA A 55 42.75 -32.42 9.00
C ALA A 55 42.07 -31.56 10.06
N GLN A 56 42.23 -31.91 11.33
CA GLN A 56 41.64 -31.16 12.45
C GLN A 56 42.21 -29.73 12.54
N PRO A 57 41.34 -28.69 12.57
CA PRO A 57 41.78 -27.33 12.76
C PRO A 57 42.21 -27.06 14.22
N ALA A 58 43.10 -26.11 14.42
CA ALA A 58 43.45 -25.62 15.76
C ALA A 58 42.35 -24.75 16.35
N GLN A 59 41.71 -23.95 15.51
CA GLN A 59 40.63 -23.04 15.88
C GLN A 59 39.68 -22.82 14.71
N ALA A 60 38.37 -22.69 15.01
CA ALA A 60 37.39 -22.17 14.07
C ALA A 60 36.42 -21.26 14.81
N TYR A 61 36.06 -20.12 14.21
CA TYR A 61 35.10 -19.16 14.77
C TYR A 61 34.45 -18.32 13.69
N ALA A 62 33.25 -17.84 13.96
CA ALA A 62 32.55 -16.85 13.12
C ALA A 62 32.81 -15.43 13.63
N GLN A 63 32.77 -14.44 12.74
CA GLN A 63 32.93 -13.03 13.10
C GLN A 63 31.67 -12.46 13.74
N ASP A 64 30.50 -12.96 13.36
CA ASP A 64 29.22 -12.47 13.83
C ASP A 64 28.51 -13.48 14.75
N ALA A 65 27.86 -12.97 15.78
CA ALA A 65 27.25 -13.77 16.85
C ALA A 65 26.05 -14.64 16.43
N TRP A 66 25.42 -14.34 15.26
CA TRP A 66 24.29 -15.13 14.77
C TRP A 66 24.68 -16.54 14.28
N LEU A 67 25.97 -16.79 14.10
CA LEU A 67 26.51 -18.09 13.69
C LEU A 67 27.38 -18.67 14.82
N SER A 68 26.91 -19.75 15.43
CA SER A 68 27.68 -20.52 16.39
C SER A 68 28.53 -21.57 15.68
N VAL A 69 29.79 -21.75 16.16
CA VAL A 69 30.76 -22.66 15.57
C VAL A 69 31.22 -23.65 16.62
N ALA A 70 31.14 -24.94 16.31
CA ALA A 70 31.66 -26.03 17.15
C ALA A 70 32.51 -26.98 16.33
N THR A 71 33.72 -27.27 16.80
CA THR A 71 34.68 -28.15 16.12
C THR A 71 34.74 -29.52 16.80
N LYS A 72 34.63 -30.58 15.98
CA LYS A 72 34.83 -31.95 16.43
C LYS A 72 35.69 -32.69 15.40
N ALA A 73 36.93 -33.01 15.77
CA ALA A 73 37.93 -33.57 14.86
C ALA A 73 38.02 -32.72 13.57
N GLU A 74 37.90 -33.31 12.40
CA GLU A 74 37.92 -32.65 11.08
C GLU A 74 36.64 -31.94 10.69
N THR A 75 35.57 -32.04 11.51
CA THR A 75 34.25 -31.47 11.21
C THR A 75 33.99 -30.21 12.04
N ILE A 76 33.53 -29.16 11.38
CA ILE A 76 33.09 -27.92 11.98
C ILE A 76 31.56 -27.84 11.79
N ALA A 77 30.80 -27.90 12.88
CA ALA A 77 29.39 -27.67 12.88
C ALA A 77 29.11 -26.17 12.96
N LEU A 78 28.28 -25.68 12.05
CA LEU A 78 27.81 -24.29 11.96
C LEU A 78 26.33 -24.28 12.33
N THR A 79 25.95 -23.55 13.37
CA THR A 79 24.55 -23.41 13.77
C THR A 79 24.13 -21.95 13.66
N ALA A 80 23.18 -21.68 12.76
CA ALA A 80 22.62 -20.36 12.55
C ALA A 80 21.27 -20.23 13.24
N GLU A 81 21.04 -19.10 13.90
CA GLU A 81 19.73 -18.70 14.40
C GLU A 81 18.81 -18.25 13.24
N THR A 82 17.49 -18.25 13.49
CA THR A 82 16.51 -17.72 12.54
C THR A 82 16.84 -16.25 12.17
N ASN A 83 16.89 -15.94 10.88
CA ASN A 83 17.01 -14.57 10.42
C ASN A 83 15.60 -13.94 10.39
N THR A 84 15.32 -13.00 11.27
CA THR A 84 14.04 -12.28 11.36
C THR A 84 13.97 -11.03 10.47
N SER A 85 15.04 -10.76 9.71
CA SER A 85 15.13 -9.61 8.79
C SER A 85 14.78 -10.02 7.37
N ALA A 86 14.24 -9.08 6.59
CA ALA A 86 14.07 -9.24 5.15
C ALA A 86 15.41 -9.23 4.38
N GLN A 87 16.53 -8.90 5.05
CA GLN A 87 17.83 -8.82 4.41
C GLN A 87 18.63 -10.11 4.61
N THR A 88 19.24 -10.58 3.53
CA THR A 88 20.27 -11.62 3.59
C THR A 88 21.44 -11.12 4.44
N ARG A 89 22.01 -12.00 5.27
CA ARG A 89 23.19 -11.70 6.08
C ARG A 89 24.33 -12.66 5.77
N ASN A 90 25.55 -12.16 5.93
CA ASN A 90 26.78 -12.88 5.66
C ASN A 90 27.72 -12.72 6.84
N THR A 91 28.56 -13.73 7.07
CA THR A 91 29.68 -13.67 8.00
C THR A 91 30.85 -14.49 7.48
N LEU A 92 32.04 -14.26 8.00
CA LEU A 92 33.22 -15.06 7.70
C LEU A 92 33.41 -16.11 8.78
N LEU A 93 33.48 -17.38 8.36
CA LEU A 93 34.04 -18.47 9.16
C LEU A 93 35.57 -18.47 8.98
N VAL A 94 36.30 -18.18 10.05
CA VAL A 94 37.75 -18.20 10.07
C VAL A 94 38.18 -19.53 10.64
N ILE A 95 39.05 -20.25 9.92
CA ILE A 95 39.59 -21.58 10.32
C ILE A 95 41.12 -21.47 10.34
N LYS A 96 41.77 -21.89 11.44
CA LYS A 96 43.22 -21.81 11.64
C LYS A 96 43.82 -23.19 11.88
N ASN A 97 45.05 -23.39 11.38
CA ASN A 97 45.89 -24.56 11.73
C ASN A 97 46.79 -24.28 12.92
N GLN A 98 47.60 -25.27 13.32
CA GLN A 98 48.56 -25.17 14.44
C GLN A 98 49.71 -24.19 14.14
N GLN A 99 49.99 -23.91 12.88
CA GLN A 99 51.04 -23.01 12.42
C GLN A 99 50.57 -21.53 12.40
N GLY A 100 49.25 -21.30 12.58
CA GLY A 100 48.64 -19.95 12.55
C GLY A 100 48.13 -19.51 11.18
N ASP A 101 48.33 -20.34 10.14
CA ASP A 101 47.71 -20.08 8.83
C ASP A 101 46.19 -20.14 8.94
N SER A 102 45.52 -19.39 8.10
CA SER A 102 44.06 -19.31 8.14
C SER A 102 43.44 -19.37 6.76
N ILE A 103 42.29 -20.00 6.67
CA ILE A 103 41.34 -19.88 5.55
C ILE A 103 40.06 -19.22 6.03
N MET A 104 39.35 -18.55 5.11
CA MET A 104 38.08 -17.89 5.38
C MET A 104 37.04 -18.39 4.43
N LEU A 105 35.89 -18.80 4.95
CA LEU A 105 34.73 -19.19 4.16
C LEU A 105 33.61 -18.20 4.40
N ASN A 106 32.98 -17.74 3.32
CA ASN A 106 31.79 -16.93 3.44
C ASN A 106 30.60 -17.82 3.81
N VAL A 107 29.89 -17.46 4.88
CA VAL A 107 28.67 -18.10 5.33
C VAL A 107 27.54 -17.14 5.11
N GLN A 108 26.50 -17.58 4.40
CA GLN A 108 25.36 -16.75 4.02
C GLN A 108 24.06 -17.33 4.59
N GLN A 109 23.19 -16.44 5.04
CA GLN A 109 21.82 -16.81 5.41
C GLN A 109 20.80 -15.92 4.70
N GLU A 110 19.78 -16.55 4.13
CA GLU A 110 18.70 -15.86 3.46
C GLU A 110 17.94 -14.93 4.41
N GLY A 111 17.45 -13.82 3.87
CA GLY A 111 16.44 -12.97 4.50
C GLY A 111 15.04 -13.50 4.29
N VAL A 112 14.10 -13.08 5.14
CA VAL A 112 12.67 -13.42 5.03
C VAL A 112 12.10 -12.81 3.75
N ALA A 113 11.53 -13.65 2.91
CA ALA A 113 10.80 -13.23 1.70
C ALA A 113 9.41 -13.85 1.72
N PHE A 114 8.41 -13.03 1.91
CA PHE A 114 6.99 -13.34 1.75
C PHE A 114 6.21 -12.04 1.55
N GLY A 115 4.98 -12.12 1.08
CA GLY A 115 4.12 -10.95 0.97
C GLY A 115 2.81 -11.25 0.28
N LEU A 116 1.90 -10.30 0.41
CA LEU A 116 0.67 -10.21 -0.36
C LEU A 116 0.92 -9.32 -1.59
N PRO A 117 0.17 -9.48 -2.68
CA PRO A 117 0.37 -8.69 -3.91
C PRO A 117 0.22 -7.20 -3.67
N VAL A 118 1.23 -6.41 -4.05
CA VAL A 118 1.26 -4.97 -3.84
C VAL A 118 0.24 -4.27 -4.73
N GLY A 119 -0.59 -3.40 -4.12
CA GLY A 119 -1.58 -2.61 -4.84
C GLY A 119 -2.82 -3.39 -5.29
N GLU A 120 -2.96 -4.64 -4.84
CA GLU A 120 -4.05 -5.54 -5.18
C GLU A 120 -5.16 -5.55 -4.10
N ASP A 121 -5.38 -4.45 -3.38
CA ASP A 121 -6.51 -4.33 -2.46
C ASP A 121 -7.82 -4.81 -3.10
N ILE A 122 -8.66 -5.48 -2.31
CA ILE A 122 -9.92 -6.02 -2.79
C ILE A 122 -11.03 -4.98 -2.58
N TYR A 123 -11.64 -4.55 -3.67
CA TYR A 123 -12.78 -3.63 -3.69
C TYR A 123 -13.94 -4.31 -4.39
N THR A 124 -15.07 -4.48 -3.71
CA THR A 124 -16.24 -5.16 -4.28
C THR A 124 -17.55 -4.57 -3.74
N GLY A 125 -18.65 -4.91 -4.40
CA GLY A 125 -20.00 -4.67 -3.91
C GLY A 125 -20.43 -5.70 -2.86
N ASP A 126 -21.71 -5.78 -2.58
CA ASP A 126 -22.28 -6.61 -1.51
C ASP A 126 -22.32 -8.10 -1.81
N GLU A 127 -22.12 -8.49 -3.05
CA GLU A 127 -22.18 -9.88 -3.45
C GLU A 127 -20.99 -10.68 -2.84
N ALA A 128 -21.20 -11.98 -2.65
CA ALA A 128 -20.13 -12.89 -2.32
C ALA A 128 -19.04 -12.84 -3.40
N PHE A 129 -17.79 -12.84 -2.98
CA PHE A 129 -16.65 -12.66 -3.88
C PHE A 129 -15.55 -13.66 -3.59
N SER A 130 -14.80 -14.05 -4.60
CA SER A 130 -13.62 -14.90 -4.44
C SER A 130 -12.52 -14.49 -5.41
N LYS A 131 -11.27 -14.41 -4.92
CA LYS A 131 -10.09 -14.11 -5.74
C LYS A 131 -8.89 -14.88 -5.24
N SER A 132 -8.12 -15.43 -6.17
CA SER A 132 -6.86 -16.10 -5.86
C SER A 132 -5.68 -15.17 -6.14
N PHE A 133 -4.64 -15.32 -5.30
CA PHE A 133 -3.39 -14.58 -5.41
C PHE A 133 -2.22 -15.53 -5.29
N THR A 134 -1.18 -15.34 -6.08
CA THR A 134 0.11 -15.99 -5.91
C THR A 134 0.86 -15.33 -4.75
N THR A 135 1.36 -16.12 -3.82
CA THR A 135 2.04 -15.65 -2.61
C THR A 135 3.33 -16.44 -2.39
N PRO A 136 4.39 -16.16 -3.19
CA PRO A 136 5.67 -16.82 -3.03
C PRO A 136 6.26 -16.49 -1.66
N ALA A 137 6.83 -17.52 -0.99
CA ALA A 137 7.48 -17.35 0.30
C ALA A 137 8.61 -18.37 0.44
N ASN A 138 9.67 -17.98 1.17
CA ASN A 138 10.78 -18.88 1.55
C ASN A 138 10.69 -19.34 3.01
N VAL A 139 9.57 -19.04 3.68
CA VAL A 139 9.25 -19.47 5.05
C VAL A 139 7.78 -19.87 5.12
N PRO A 140 7.37 -20.68 6.11
CA PRO A 140 5.96 -20.89 6.41
C PRO A 140 5.26 -19.58 6.75
N VAL A 141 4.11 -19.29 6.11
CA VAL A 141 3.32 -18.08 6.30
C VAL A 141 1.94 -18.46 6.84
N ALA A 142 1.49 -17.74 7.87
CA ALA A 142 0.13 -17.85 8.37
C ALA A 142 -0.73 -16.75 7.71
N TYR A 143 -1.76 -17.15 6.97
CA TYR A 143 -2.72 -16.25 6.34
C TYR A 143 -4.03 -16.22 7.10
N GLN A 144 -4.60 -15.04 7.31
CA GLN A 144 -5.84 -14.86 8.04
C GLN A 144 -6.63 -13.63 7.57
N GLY A 145 -7.96 -13.74 7.52
CA GLY A 145 -8.86 -12.58 7.47
C GLY A 145 -9.00 -11.96 8.87
N THR A 146 -9.04 -10.64 8.98
CA THR A 146 -9.25 -9.96 10.28
C THR A 146 -10.69 -10.03 10.74
N GLU A 147 -11.62 -10.24 9.81
CA GLU A 147 -13.06 -10.25 10.05
C GLU A 147 -13.65 -11.61 9.68
N SER A 148 -14.71 -12.01 10.36
CA SER A 148 -15.37 -13.32 10.15
C SER A 148 -15.95 -13.53 8.74
N TRP A 149 -16.20 -12.46 8.02
CA TRP A 149 -16.69 -12.49 6.63
C TRP A 149 -15.57 -12.62 5.59
N ILE A 150 -14.30 -12.61 6.01
CA ILE A 150 -13.12 -12.82 5.17
C ILE A 150 -12.51 -14.19 5.49
N THR A 151 -12.60 -15.13 4.57
CA THR A 151 -11.97 -16.44 4.69
C THR A 151 -10.77 -16.52 3.76
N VAL A 152 -9.64 -17.02 4.26
CA VAL A 152 -8.42 -17.20 3.47
C VAL A 152 -8.05 -18.68 3.48
N GLU A 153 -7.93 -19.27 2.29
CA GLU A 153 -7.49 -20.65 2.11
C GLU A 153 -6.08 -20.66 1.53
N ASP A 154 -5.12 -21.22 2.26
CA ASP A 154 -3.77 -21.45 1.76
C ASP A 154 -3.76 -22.64 0.81
N LYS A 155 -3.12 -22.49 -0.35
CA LYS A 155 -2.99 -23.51 -1.42
C LYS A 155 -1.54 -23.88 -1.71
N GLY A 156 -0.60 -23.50 -0.82
CA GLY A 156 0.83 -23.76 -1.01
C GLY A 156 1.43 -22.91 -2.14
N GLY A 157 1.84 -21.70 -1.82
CA GLY A 157 2.36 -20.70 -2.79
C GLY A 157 1.29 -19.84 -3.46
N ALA A 158 0.03 -20.03 -3.10
CA ALA A 158 -1.10 -19.20 -3.46
C ALA A 158 -2.14 -19.19 -2.34
N ILE A 159 -2.94 -18.14 -2.27
CA ILE A 159 -4.10 -18.08 -1.38
C ILE A 159 -5.38 -17.85 -2.18
N ASN A 160 -6.50 -18.37 -1.68
CA ASN A 160 -7.82 -18.00 -2.17
C ASN A 160 -8.56 -17.22 -1.08
N VAL A 161 -8.86 -15.96 -1.37
CA VAL A 161 -9.62 -15.07 -0.48
C VAL A 161 -11.10 -15.15 -0.87
N LYS A 162 -11.96 -15.47 0.10
CA LYS A 162 -13.40 -15.53 -0.08
C LYS A 162 -14.08 -14.52 0.85
N LEU A 163 -14.99 -13.75 0.32
CA LEU A 163 -15.82 -12.81 1.05
C LEU A 163 -17.26 -13.30 1.07
N ALA A 164 -17.88 -13.35 2.24
CA ALA A 164 -19.33 -13.57 2.33
C ALA A 164 -20.08 -12.34 1.77
N ALA A 165 -21.32 -12.54 1.33
CA ALA A 165 -22.19 -11.42 0.93
C ALA A 165 -22.40 -10.46 2.11
N ASN A 166 -22.46 -9.15 1.80
CA ASN A 166 -22.73 -8.11 2.78
C ASN A 166 -24.23 -7.80 2.81
N ALA A 167 -24.92 -8.27 3.83
CA ALA A 167 -26.33 -7.98 4.06
C ALA A 167 -26.58 -6.94 5.17
N THR A 168 -25.54 -6.18 5.56
CA THR A 168 -25.61 -5.23 6.68
C THR A 168 -26.23 -3.88 6.31
N GLY A 169 -26.32 -3.57 5.01
CA GLY A 169 -26.73 -2.24 4.51
C GLY A 169 -25.73 -1.13 4.88
N LYS A 170 -24.47 -1.51 5.15
CA LYS A 170 -23.40 -0.57 5.48
C LYS A 170 -22.09 -1.04 4.84
N PRO A 171 -21.22 -0.10 4.44
CA PRO A 171 -19.85 -0.46 4.04
C PRO A 171 -19.11 -1.20 5.15
N ARG A 172 -18.28 -2.18 4.78
CA ARG A 172 -17.44 -2.88 5.74
C ARG A 172 -16.00 -2.98 5.22
N VAL A 173 -15.06 -2.92 6.15
CA VAL A 173 -13.63 -2.93 5.87
C VAL A 173 -12.96 -3.98 6.74
N GLY A 174 -12.00 -4.68 6.17
CA GLY A 174 -11.16 -5.65 6.86
C GLY A 174 -9.87 -5.85 6.10
N TRP A 175 -9.07 -6.79 6.55
CA TRP A 175 -7.78 -7.10 5.93
C TRP A 175 -7.57 -8.60 5.78
N VAL A 176 -6.84 -8.97 4.75
CA VAL A 176 -6.11 -10.22 4.71
C VAL A 176 -4.73 -9.94 5.26
N THR A 177 -4.28 -10.72 6.23
CA THR A 177 -2.95 -10.63 6.83
C THR A 177 -2.12 -11.84 6.49
N ALA A 178 -0.83 -11.65 6.25
CA ALA A 178 0.19 -12.66 6.10
C ALA A 178 1.25 -12.47 7.20
N LYS A 179 1.54 -13.50 8.00
CA LYS A 179 2.49 -13.42 9.12
C LYS A 179 3.54 -14.50 9.01
N ALA A 180 4.80 -14.14 9.11
CA ALA A 180 5.92 -15.07 9.14
C ALA A 180 7.08 -14.46 9.94
N VAL A 181 7.70 -15.26 10.81
CA VAL A 181 8.94 -14.90 11.54
C VAL A 181 8.89 -13.52 12.22
N GLY A 182 7.72 -13.18 12.81
CA GLY A 182 7.52 -11.88 13.49
C GLY A 182 7.19 -10.70 12.57
N LEU A 183 7.23 -10.88 11.26
CA LEU A 183 6.84 -9.87 10.26
C LEU A 183 5.37 -10.03 9.88
N THR A 184 4.75 -8.93 9.47
CA THR A 184 3.34 -8.91 9.02
C THR A 184 3.21 -8.06 7.76
N ASP A 185 2.50 -8.59 6.78
CA ASP A 185 2.01 -7.86 5.61
C ASP A 185 0.48 -7.91 5.56
N SER A 186 -0.16 -6.95 4.88
CA SER A 186 -1.61 -6.86 4.84
C SER A 186 -2.13 -6.26 3.53
N LEU A 187 -3.28 -6.78 3.11
CA LEU A 187 -4.05 -6.35 1.94
C LEU A 187 -5.42 -5.89 2.42
N LYS A 188 -5.82 -4.68 2.05
CA LYS A 188 -7.11 -4.11 2.44
C LYS A 188 -8.26 -4.73 1.64
N VAL A 189 -9.37 -4.97 2.33
CA VAL A 189 -10.63 -5.47 1.74
C VAL A 189 -11.73 -4.49 2.07
N VAL A 190 -12.41 -3.99 1.06
CA VAL A 190 -13.58 -3.11 1.23
C VAL A 190 -14.75 -3.69 0.45
N GLN A 191 -15.87 -3.85 1.14
CA GLN A 191 -17.12 -4.30 0.54
C GLN A 191 -18.19 -3.25 0.78
N ALA A 192 -18.67 -2.64 -0.32
CA ALA A 192 -19.66 -1.59 -0.28
C ALA A 192 -20.39 -1.47 -1.62
N ALA A 193 -21.72 -1.45 -1.59
CA ALA A 193 -22.59 -1.09 -2.69
C ALA A 193 -23.00 0.38 -2.59
N LEU A 194 -23.57 0.92 -3.67
CA LEU A 194 -24.11 2.29 -3.67
C LEU A 194 -25.22 2.45 -2.62
N ALA A 195 -26.08 1.45 -2.46
CA ALA A 195 -27.16 1.45 -1.47
C ALA A 195 -26.68 1.59 -0.02
N ASP A 196 -25.48 1.12 0.28
CA ASP A 196 -24.87 1.23 1.62
C ASP A 196 -24.52 2.66 2.02
N VAL A 197 -24.36 3.53 1.03
CA VAL A 197 -23.89 4.91 1.21
C VAL A 197 -24.91 5.96 0.83
N GLU A 198 -26.09 5.57 0.34
CA GLU A 198 -27.21 6.50 0.18
C GLU A 198 -27.68 7.03 1.54
N GLY A 199 -28.18 8.26 1.56
CA GLY A 199 -28.78 8.86 2.74
C GLY A 199 -28.30 10.27 3.04
N GLU A 200 -28.58 10.68 4.27
CA GLU A 200 -28.30 12.02 4.78
C GLU A 200 -26.94 12.05 5.51
N TYR A 201 -26.20 13.13 5.31
CA TYR A 201 -24.92 13.39 5.92
C TYR A 201 -24.86 14.82 6.46
N THR A 202 -24.04 15.00 7.45
CA THR A 202 -23.58 16.32 7.89
C THR A 202 -22.18 16.52 7.36
N GLN A 203 -21.94 17.61 6.66
CA GLN A 203 -20.61 18.03 6.24
C GLN A 203 -20.13 19.15 7.15
N THR A 204 -18.95 19.00 7.75
CA THR A 204 -18.22 20.07 8.41
C THR A 204 -17.05 20.48 7.54
N ALA A 205 -16.94 21.77 7.24
CA ALA A 205 -15.86 22.32 6.43
C ALA A 205 -15.56 23.75 6.84
N LEU A 206 -14.35 24.23 6.54
CA LEU A 206 -14.05 25.65 6.65
C LEU A 206 -14.58 26.36 5.39
N MET A 207 -15.39 27.38 5.59
CA MET A 207 -15.93 28.24 4.53
C MET A 207 -15.21 29.56 4.52
N ARG A 208 -14.93 30.09 3.33
CA ARG A 208 -14.34 31.42 3.17
C ARG A 208 -15.38 32.53 3.30
N LEU A 209 -15.18 33.41 4.25
CA LEU A 209 -15.97 34.62 4.41
C LEU A 209 -15.56 35.73 3.40
N PRO A 210 -16.40 36.77 3.21
CA PRO A 210 -16.06 37.92 2.36
C PRO A 210 -14.77 38.65 2.73
N ASN A 211 -14.43 38.70 4.04
CA ASN A 211 -13.19 39.26 4.58
C ASN A 211 -11.95 38.34 4.39
N ARG A 212 -12.11 37.21 3.67
CA ARG A 212 -11.11 36.15 3.42
C ARG A 212 -10.74 35.29 4.63
N GLU A 213 -11.36 35.47 5.77
CA GLU A 213 -11.22 34.56 6.89
C GLU A 213 -11.92 33.21 6.61
N LEU A 214 -11.52 32.19 7.35
CA LEU A 214 -12.13 30.87 7.28
C LEU A 214 -12.93 30.64 8.57
N GLU A 215 -14.19 30.26 8.43
CA GLU A 215 -15.08 29.89 9.53
C GLU A 215 -15.55 28.45 9.34
N GLU A 216 -15.60 27.68 10.43
CA GLU A 216 -16.18 26.35 10.37
C GLU A 216 -17.70 26.45 10.21
N LYS A 217 -18.19 25.76 9.19
CA LYS A 217 -19.62 25.68 8.88
C LYS A 217 -20.05 24.22 8.75
N THR A 218 -21.23 23.95 9.26
CA THR A 218 -21.93 22.68 9.07
C THR A 218 -22.97 22.83 8.00
N THR A 219 -22.99 21.92 7.02
CA THR A 219 -23.96 21.89 5.91
C THR A 219 -24.57 20.50 5.79
N ASP A 220 -25.80 20.43 5.32
CA ASP A 220 -26.48 19.18 5.00
C ASP A 220 -26.04 18.69 3.63
N VAL A 221 -25.73 17.40 3.56
CA VAL A 221 -25.40 16.68 2.32
C VAL A 221 -26.29 15.46 2.21
N ARG A 222 -26.80 15.21 1.02
CA ARG A 222 -27.58 14.02 0.71
C ARG A 222 -27.00 13.30 -0.50
N ILE A 223 -26.88 11.99 -0.40
CA ILE A 223 -26.44 11.12 -1.49
C ILE A 223 -27.68 10.33 -1.96
N VAL A 224 -28.03 10.47 -3.24
CA VAL A 224 -29.21 9.83 -3.85
C VAL A 224 -28.78 9.11 -5.11
N ALA A 225 -28.99 7.79 -5.19
CA ALA A 225 -28.72 7.03 -6.40
C ALA A 225 -29.57 7.54 -7.57
N THR A 226 -28.95 7.62 -8.74
CA THR A 226 -29.58 7.97 -10.03
C THR A 226 -29.48 6.85 -11.04
N GLY A 227 -28.67 5.83 -10.74
CA GLY A 227 -28.47 4.62 -11.53
C GLY A 227 -27.65 3.60 -10.72
N ALA A 228 -27.31 2.48 -11.34
CA ALA A 228 -26.61 1.40 -10.67
C ALA A 228 -25.26 1.84 -10.06
N ASN A 229 -24.54 2.77 -10.73
CA ASN A 229 -23.22 3.26 -10.33
C ASN A 229 -23.11 4.79 -10.45
N THR A 230 -24.23 5.49 -10.35
CA THR A 230 -24.29 6.96 -10.40
C THR A 230 -25.17 7.48 -9.29
N ALA A 231 -24.81 8.61 -8.73
CA ALA A 231 -25.58 9.29 -7.68
C ALA A 231 -25.48 10.80 -7.82
N ASN A 232 -26.40 11.50 -7.20
CA ASN A 232 -26.30 12.91 -6.93
C ASN A 232 -25.78 13.14 -5.50
N PHE A 233 -24.67 13.87 -5.38
CA PHE A 233 -24.17 14.44 -4.14
C PHE A 233 -24.75 15.84 -4.01
N ILE A 234 -25.75 15.99 -3.14
CA ILE A 234 -26.58 17.20 -3.03
C ILE A 234 -26.18 17.96 -1.77
N VAL A 235 -25.71 19.20 -1.93
CA VAL A 235 -25.33 20.09 -0.83
C VAL A 235 -26.44 21.11 -0.58
N GLU A 236 -26.84 21.30 0.68
CA GLU A 236 -27.88 22.23 1.14
C GLU A 236 -29.24 22.09 0.39
N GLY A 237 -29.51 20.93 -0.20
CA GLY A 237 -30.70 20.71 -1.02
C GLY A 237 -30.74 21.52 -2.33
N LYS A 238 -29.71 22.28 -2.65
CA LYS A 238 -29.64 23.21 -3.79
C LYS A 238 -28.67 22.79 -4.89
N TYR A 239 -27.50 22.31 -4.49
CA TYR A 239 -26.36 22.06 -5.38
C TYR A 239 -26.22 20.58 -5.61
N SER A 240 -26.53 20.11 -6.81
CA SER A 240 -26.54 18.71 -7.16
C SER A 240 -25.36 18.35 -8.05
N TRP A 241 -24.40 17.63 -7.51
CA TRP A 241 -23.22 17.16 -8.22
C TRP A 241 -23.38 15.68 -8.61
N GLU A 242 -23.53 15.41 -9.90
CA GLU A 242 -23.55 14.04 -10.39
C GLU A 242 -22.17 13.40 -10.24
N VAL A 243 -22.11 12.26 -9.57
CA VAL A 243 -20.90 11.54 -9.20
C VAL A 243 -20.97 10.07 -9.62
N ALA A 244 -19.83 9.50 -9.99
CA ALA A 244 -19.74 8.08 -10.33
C ALA A 244 -19.33 7.27 -9.10
N PHE A 245 -20.02 6.17 -8.84
CA PHE A 245 -19.71 5.22 -7.78
C PHE A 245 -18.94 4.02 -8.34
N THR A 246 -17.94 3.56 -7.63
CA THR A 246 -17.27 2.28 -7.90
C THR A 246 -17.39 1.41 -6.66
N PRO A 247 -18.01 0.21 -6.76
CA PRO A 247 -18.18 -0.69 -5.62
C PRO A 247 -16.88 -0.90 -4.83
N GLY A 248 -16.95 -0.76 -3.52
CA GLY A 248 -15.82 -0.85 -2.60
C GLY A 248 -14.82 0.31 -2.65
N LYS A 249 -14.78 1.12 -3.72
CA LYS A 249 -13.84 2.25 -3.84
C LYS A 249 -14.45 3.59 -3.43
N GLY A 250 -15.79 3.74 -3.56
CA GLY A 250 -16.51 4.99 -3.28
C GLY A 250 -16.77 5.82 -4.53
N PHE A 251 -16.80 7.14 -4.39
CA PHE A 251 -17.19 8.06 -5.46
C PHE A 251 -16.02 8.75 -6.12
N THR A 252 -16.13 8.90 -7.44
CA THR A 252 -15.29 9.82 -8.22
C THR A 252 -16.12 11.08 -8.52
N MET A 253 -15.65 12.21 -8.04
CA MET A 253 -16.30 13.51 -8.16
C MET A 253 -15.50 14.36 -9.16
N ASN A 254 -16.00 14.44 -10.40
CA ASN A 254 -15.31 15.10 -11.50
C ASN A 254 -15.51 16.62 -11.47
N ASN A 255 -14.41 17.35 -11.77
CA ASN A 255 -14.43 18.80 -11.91
C ASN A 255 -15.24 19.26 -13.14
N GLY A 256 -15.60 20.55 -13.19
CA GLY A 256 -16.24 21.19 -14.33
C GLY A 256 -17.70 20.79 -14.54
N LYS A 257 -18.38 20.30 -13.52
CA LYS A 257 -19.81 19.91 -13.57
C LYS A 257 -20.71 21.05 -13.13
N ILE A 258 -21.83 21.24 -13.83
CA ILE A 258 -22.87 22.18 -13.40
C ILE A 258 -23.60 21.55 -12.22
N VAL A 259 -23.61 22.24 -11.07
CA VAL A 259 -24.30 21.80 -9.84
C VAL A 259 -25.55 22.61 -9.54
N GLY A 260 -25.75 23.72 -10.25
CA GLY A 260 -26.92 24.57 -10.09
C GLY A 260 -26.88 25.80 -11.00
N LYS A 261 -27.90 26.60 -10.93
CA LYS A 261 -27.99 27.90 -11.61
C LYS A 261 -28.78 28.90 -10.76
N ASN A 262 -28.34 30.16 -10.74
CA ASN A 262 -29.04 31.25 -10.08
C ASN A 262 -29.58 32.22 -11.13
N GLU A 263 -30.83 32.63 -11.02
CA GLU A 263 -31.38 33.72 -11.82
C GLU A 263 -30.97 35.07 -11.18
N VAL A 264 -30.12 35.83 -11.87
CA VAL A 264 -29.59 37.10 -11.36
C VAL A 264 -30.43 38.31 -11.83
N LYS A 265 -31.17 38.14 -12.93
CA LYS A 265 -32.20 39.04 -13.47
C LYS A 265 -33.18 38.20 -14.26
N PRO A 266 -34.40 38.66 -14.50
CA PRO A 266 -35.39 37.95 -15.32
C PRO A 266 -34.79 37.43 -16.63
N GLY A 267 -34.75 36.09 -16.80
CA GLY A 267 -34.17 35.41 -17.96
C GLY A 267 -32.64 35.37 -18.04
N VAL A 268 -31.91 35.91 -17.05
CA VAL A 268 -30.43 35.92 -17.03
C VAL A 268 -29.94 35.01 -15.89
N TYR A 269 -29.16 34.02 -16.23
CA TYR A 269 -28.68 33.01 -15.28
C TYR A 269 -27.19 33.05 -15.11
N GLU A 270 -26.72 32.75 -13.88
CA GLU A 270 -25.37 32.31 -13.58
C GLU A 270 -25.35 30.82 -13.29
N TYR A 271 -24.47 30.10 -13.93
CA TYR A 271 -24.24 28.66 -13.73
C TYR A 271 -23.20 28.47 -12.65
N LEU A 272 -23.47 27.52 -11.76
CA LEU A 272 -22.56 27.11 -10.69
C LEU A 272 -21.84 25.86 -11.16
N ILE A 273 -20.56 25.97 -11.37
CA ILE A 273 -19.73 24.92 -11.97
C ILE A 273 -18.66 24.50 -10.97
N THR A 274 -18.55 23.18 -10.72
CA THR A 274 -17.63 22.63 -9.74
C THR A 274 -16.19 23.01 -9.99
N VAL A 275 -15.48 23.28 -8.92
CA VAL A 275 -14.02 23.51 -8.88
C VAL A 275 -13.41 22.65 -7.77
N ILE A 276 -12.30 22.03 -8.09
CA ILE A 276 -11.47 21.30 -7.15
C ILE A 276 -10.23 22.15 -6.87
N VAL A 277 -9.94 22.38 -5.61
CA VAL A 277 -8.85 23.25 -5.19
C VAL A 277 -7.74 22.40 -4.58
N ALA A 278 -6.51 22.71 -4.98
CA ALA A 278 -5.30 22.05 -4.52
C ALA A 278 -4.56 22.87 -3.46
N ASP A 279 -3.77 22.19 -2.67
CA ASP A 279 -2.86 22.72 -1.67
C ASP A 279 -3.50 23.69 -0.67
N ASP A 280 -2.86 24.80 -0.37
CA ASP A 280 -3.38 25.78 0.57
C ASP A 280 -4.23 26.81 -0.16
N PHE A 281 -5.55 26.71 -0.04
CA PHE A 281 -6.50 27.72 -0.56
C PHE A 281 -6.12 29.16 -0.19
N ARG A 282 -5.43 29.39 0.93
CA ARG A 282 -4.95 30.70 1.36
C ARG A 282 -3.90 31.29 0.42
N LYS A 283 -3.17 30.45 -0.30
CA LYS A 283 -2.13 30.85 -1.26
C LYS A 283 -2.66 31.12 -2.66
N GLY A 284 -3.97 30.95 -2.90
CA GLY A 284 -4.62 31.28 -4.18
C GLY A 284 -4.30 30.33 -5.34
N HIS A 285 -3.83 29.11 -5.04
CA HIS A 285 -3.65 28.08 -6.05
C HIS A 285 -4.98 27.39 -6.32
N GLU A 286 -5.76 27.94 -7.25
CA GLU A 286 -6.96 27.29 -7.77
C GLU A 286 -6.57 26.43 -8.96
N THR A 287 -6.82 25.12 -8.87
CA THR A 287 -6.77 24.30 -10.06
C THR A 287 -8.09 24.36 -10.78
N ALA A 288 -8.00 24.65 -12.04
CA ALA A 288 -8.90 24.33 -13.11
C ALA A 288 -10.15 25.17 -13.34
N ILE A 289 -9.90 26.20 -13.96
CA ILE A 289 -10.78 26.78 -14.97
C ILE A 289 -10.44 26.06 -16.28
N ASN A 290 -11.43 25.54 -16.99
CA ASN A 290 -11.34 24.92 -18.31
C ASN A 290 -11.01 23.42 -18.38
N GLY A 291 -12.00 22.60 -18.01
CA GLY A 291 -12.06 21.22 -18.54
C GLY A 291 -10.91 20.30 -18.14
N THR A 292 -10.30 20.55 -16.99
CA THR A 292 -9.32 19.60 -16.47
C THR A 292 -10.01 18.30 -16.11
N LYS A 293 -9.35 17.19 -16.43
CA LYS A 293 -9.79 15.83 -16.11
C LYS A 293 -9.61 15.50 -14.62
N GLU A 294 -9.49 16.52 -13.78
CA GLU A 294 -9.27 16.36 -12.36
C GLU A 294 -10.53 15.87 -11.67
N SER A 295 -10.33 15.00 -10.70
CA SER A 295 -11.38 14.47 -9.87
C SER A 295 -10.89 14.32 -8.44
N VAL A 296 -11.80 14.38 -7.48
CA VAL A 296 -11.55 14.00 -6.10
C VAL A 296 -12.23 12.66 -5.81
N LEU A 297 -11.60 11.85 -4.97
CA LEU A 297 -12.16 10.59 -4.49
C LEU A 297 -12.78 10.79 -3.11
N LEU A 298 -14.03 10.36 -2.98
CA LEU A 298 -14.71 10.17 -1.71
C LEU A 298 -14.73 8.65 -1.46
N THR A 299 -13.87 8.17 -0.57
CA THR A 299 -13.56 6.76 -0.35
C THR A 299 -13.90 6.31 1.07
N PHE A 300 -13.48 5.11 1.47
CA PHE A 300 -13.77 4.56 2.80
C PHE A 300 -12.54 4.61 3.71
N ASP A 301 -12.75 5.09 4.94
CA ASP A 301 -11.79 4.92 6.03
C ASP A 301 -11.77 3.45 6.53
N ASP A 302 -10.99 3.17 7.57
CA ASP A 302 -10.87 1.82 8.12
C ASP A 302 -12.10 1.38 8.95
N LYS A 303 -13.07 2.27 9.15
CA LYS A 303 -14.35 2.00 9.79
C LYS A 303 -15.52 1.91 8.80
N GLY A 304 -15.25 2.10 7.49
CA GLY A 304 -16.25 2.11 6.44
C GLY A 304 -16.98 3.47 6.28
N ASN A 305 -16.54 4.53 6.92
CA ASN A 305 -17.12 5.85 6.72
C ASN A 305 -16.61 6.47 5.42
N LEU A 306 -17.48 7.23 4.73
CA LEU A 306 -17.08 8.02 3.58
C LEU A 306 -16.17 9.18 4.00
N VAL A 307 -14.99 9.27 3.39
CA VAL A 307 -14.01 10.32 3.64
C VAL A 307 -13.44 10.84 2.32
N PHE A 308 -13.24 12.14 2.21
CA PHE A 308 -12.45 12.70 1.12
C PHE A 308 -11.02 12.19 1.23
N LYS A 309 -10.47 11.69 0.12
CA LYS A 309 -9.13 11.12 0.12
C LYS A 309 -8.11 12.22 0.31
N GLU A 310 -7.59 12.35 1.54
CA GLU A 310 -6.53 13.29 1.88
C GLU A 310 -5.25 12.97 1.09
N ALA A 311 -4.42 14.00 0.83
CA ALA A 311 -3.18 13.89 0.08
C ALA A 311 -3.31 13.24 -1.31
N GLN A 312 -4.52 13.21 -1.89
CA GLN A 312 -4.70 12.83 -3.28
C GLN A 312 -4.03 13.86 -4.17
N LYS A 313 -3.09 13.44 -5.02
CA LYS A 313 -2.56 14.29 -6.07
C LYS A 313 -3.61 14.49 -7.15
N ILE A 314 -3.95 15.73 -7.45
CA ILE A 314 -4.95 16.10 -8.46
C ILE A 314 -4.35 16.76 -9.69
N ALA A 315 -3.17 17.38 -9.55
CA ALA A 315 -2.36 17.88 -10.65
C ALA A 315 -0.88 17.86 -10.25
N SER A 316 -0.01 17.34 -11.11
CA SER A 316 1.44 17.23 -10.87
C SER A 316 1.81 16.91 -9.41
N GLU A 317 2.32 17.89 -8.66
CA GLU A 317 2.68 17.76 -7.24
C GLU A 317 1.60 18.27 -6.27
N GLN A 318 0.50 18.85 -6.79
CA GLN A 318 -0.55 19.45 -5.98
C GLN A 318 -1.51 18.40 -5.40
N THR A 319 -1.90 18.59 -4.13
CA THR A 319 -2.81 17.69 -3.41
C THR A 319 -4.19 18.34 -3.20
N PHE A 320 -5.22 17.52 -3.16
CA PHE A 320 -6.58 17.97 -2.88
C PHE A 320 -6.66 18.63 -1.49
N SER A 321 -7.30 19.81 -1.42
CA SER A 321 -7.58 20.49 -0.16
C SER A 321 -9.05 20.89 -0.01
N SER A 322 -9.74 21.16 -1.10
CA SER A 322 -11.07 21.76 -1.07
C SER A 322 -11.84 21.44 -2.34
N TYR A 323 -13.15 21.54 -2.28
CA TYR A 323 -14.01 21.59 -3.45
C TYR A 323 -15.02 22.73 -3.30
N GLY A 324 -15.64 23.13 -4.41
CA GLY A 324 -16.67 24.15 -4.42
C GLY A 324 -17.20 24.38 -5.81
N TRP A 325 -17.71 25.58 -6.05
CA TRP A 325 -18.14 26.00 -7.38
C TRP A 325 -17.83 27.47 -7.62
N ASN A 326 -17.59 27.76 -8.89
CA ASN A 326 -17.43 29.11 -9.42
C ASN A 326 -18.71 29.48 -10.20
N ARG A 327 -18.96 30.77 -10.31
CA ARG A 327 -20.10 31.36 -11.04
C ARG A 327 -19.68 31.74 -12.44
N PHE A 328 -20.49 31.35 -13.43
CA PHE A 328 -20.29 31.67 -14.84
C PHE A 328 -21.57 32.16 -15.50
N SER A 329 -21.48 33.11 -16.43
CA SER A 329 -22.63 33.57 -17.23
C SER A 329 -23.00 32.60 -18.36
N ASP A 330 -22.26 31.50 -18.53
CA ASP A 330 -22.50 30.47 -19.54
C ASP A 330 -22.37 29.10 -18.89
N SER A 331 -23.03 28.12 -19.44
CA SER A 331 -22.90 26.70 -19.06
C SER A 331 -21.51 26.12 -19.36
N LYS A 332 -20.71 26.79 -20.17
CA LYS A 332 -19.30 26.46 -20.45
C LYS A 332 -18.38 27.30 -19.58
N PRO A 333 -17.48 26.67 -18.79
CA PRO A 333 -16.58 27.37 -17.88
C PRO A 333 -15.39 27.99 -18.63
N VAL A 334 -15.64 29.03 -19.42
CA VAL A 334 -14.59 29.80 -20.12
C VAL A 334 -14.29 31.10 -19.35
N MET A 335 -13.04 31.57 -19.40
CA MET A 335 -12.62 32.76 -18.66
C MET A 335 -13.49 34.00 -18.91
N GLY A 336 -13.92 34.22 -20.14
CA GLY A 336 -14.79 35.37 -20.49
C GLY A 336 -16.18 35.29 -19.83
N ALA A 337 -16.64 34.12 -19.43
CA ALA A 337 -17.88 33.89 -18.74
C ALA A 337 -17.76 33.89 -17.21
N PHE A 338 -16.56 33.92 -16.65
CA PHE A 338 -16.35 33.89 -15.20
C PHE A 338 -16.96 35.14 -14.51
N ARG A 339 -17.71 34.90 -13.44
CA ARG A 339 -18.45 35.93 -12.66
C ARG A 339 -18.03 35.98 -11.20
N GLY A 340 -17.10 35.13 -10.80
CA GLY A 340 -16.55 35.08 -9.45
C GLY A 340 -16.62 33.72 -8.80
N ILE A 341 -16.02 33.65 -7.63
CA ILE A 341 -16.00 32.44 -6.78
C ILE A 341 -17.36 32.34 -6.10
N GLY A 342 -17.90 31.14 -6.07
CA GLY A 342 -19.05 30.78 -5.25
C GLY A 342 -18.62 30.27 -3.88
N GLU A 343 -19.26 29.20 -3.40
CA GLU A 343 -18.91 28.59 -2.14
C GLU A 343 -17.75 27.59 -2.31
N VAL A 344 -16.83 27.60 -1.34
CA VAL A 344 -15.70 26.66 -1.30
C VAL A 344 -15.62 26.03 0.07
N PHE A 345 -15.62 24.71 0.10
CA PHE A 345 -15.55 23.86 1.29
C PHE A 345 -14.12 23.37 1.48
N VAL A 346 -13.41 23.95 2.44
CA VAL A 346 -12.02 23.64 2.74
C VAL A 346 -11.95 22.52 3.76
N LYS A 347 -11.14 21.49 3.50
CA LYS A 347 -10.99 20.30 4.35
C LYS A 347 -12.33 19.68 4.76
N PRO A 348 -13.20 19.36 3.80
CA PRO A 348 -14.54 18.85 4.10
C PRO A 348 -14.47 17.49 4.78
N LYS A 349 -15.34 17.28 5.76
CA LYS A 349 -15.53 16.01 6.47
C LYS A 349 -17.00 15.64 6.42
N LEU A 350 -17.31 14.39 6.15
CA LEU A 350 -18.68 13.86 6.14
C LEU A 350 -18.93 12.99 7.36
N THR A 351 -20.11 13.13 7.94
CA THR A 351 -20.61 12.25 9.00
C THR A 351 -22.03 11.82 8.61
N ARG A 352 -22.27 10.52 8.52
CA ARG A 352 -23.61 10.00 8.22
C ARG A 352 -24.57 10.32 9.36
N LYS A 353 -25.77 10.79 9.03
CA LYS A 353 -26.83 10.96 10.03
C LYS A 353 -27.43 9.59 10.39
N PRO A 354 -27.91 9.42 11.60
CA PRO A 354 -28.53 8.19 12.08
C PRO A 354 -29.71 7.73 11.21
#